data_148b8a35e839f11d558ee9b16c8e7e72
#
_entry.id   148b8a35e839f11d558ee9b16c8e7e72
#
_cell.length_a   1.000
_cell.length_b   1.000
_cell.length_c   1.000
_cell.angle_alpha   90.00
_cell.angle_beta   90.00
_cell.angle_gamma   90.00
#
_symmetry.space_group_name_H-M   'P 1'
#
loop_
_entity.id
_entity.type
_entity.pdbx_description
1 polymer ?
#
loop_
_entity_poly.entity_id
_entity_poly.type
_entity_poly.pdbx_seq_one_letter_code
_entity_poly.pdbx_strand_id
1 'polypeptide(L)'
;PALSALAREGIQLRRHYSAAPVCAPARASLLLGVHQGNSRVVRNNRFDQPIEDSHTLGTVMRDAGYDTAAIGKWGVGGGGQSHVPMTAGPHQRGFNYFYGILDHLAGHFHYPSESRDVFEYNGYASNPEWKNIKDQVPQTAYSTDLFAARAKQWIVDQRKSARKTGKPFFLYLAFPAPHGNLVVPGVPYPSGGGLKGGLQWVKKEGTESVNTAFDARAEKNKDTYIHPDNSRFPNDVAKRHSTMIRRVDDAVADLIRLLKDLKIDDNTMIVFTSDNGPHNEGGSDSRQW
;
A
#
# COMPACT_ATOMS: atom_id res chain seq x y z
N PRO A 1 3.98 14.61 -13.27
CA PRO A 1 3.94 13.51 -12.31
C PRO A 1 4.22 14.00 -10.88
N ALA A 2 3.47 13.52 -9.90
CA ALA A 2 3.60 13.94 -8.50
C ALA A 2 4.94 13.49 -7.89
N LEU A 3 5.37 12.28 -8.17
CA LEU A 3 6.66 11.77 -7.72
C LEU A 3 7.83 12.60 -8.25
N SER A 4 7.75 13.08 -9.49
CA SER A 4 8.78 13.98 -10.03
C SER A 4 8.78 15.35 -9.36
N ALA A 5 7.63 15.86 -8.92
CA ALA A 5 7.55 17.09 -8.14
C ALA A 5 8.14 16.88 -6.74
N LEU A 6 7.71 15.83 -6.05
CA LEU A 6 8.23 15.43 -4.74
C LEU A 6 9.78 15.28 -4.76
N ALA A 7 10.32 14.68 -5.81
CA ALA A 7 11.76 14.51 -5.99
C ALA A 7 12.51 15.84 -6.21
N ARG A 8 11.87 16.83 -6.84
CA ARG A 8 12.49 18.17 -7.02
C ARG A 8 12.40 19.03 -5.76
N GLU A 9 11.35 18.85 -4.97
CA GLU A 9 11.11 19.59 -3.74
C GLU A 9 11.85 19.00 -2.52
N GLY A 10 12.30 17.76 -2.64
CA GLY A 10 12.92 16.99 -1.56
C GLY A 10 14.33 16.49 -1.88
N ILE A 11 14.71 15.39 -1.25
CA ILE A 11 16.02 14.76 -1.39
C ILE A 11 15.88 13.48 -2.21
N GLN A 12 16.68 13.33 -3.27
CA GLN A 12 16.78 12.11 -4.07
C GLN A 12 18.02 11.31 -3.67
N LEU A 13 17.82 10.11 -3.13
CA LEU A 13 18.89 9.20 -2.78
C LEU A 13 19.25 8.31 -3.99
N ARG A 14 20.07 8.82 -4.92
CA ARG A 14 20.37 8.16 -6.19
C ARG A 14 21.20 6.87 -6.06
N ARG A 15 21.80 6.61 -4.91
CA ARG A 15 22.61 5.42 -4.59
C ARG A 15 22.01 4.65 -3.41
N HIS A 16 20.71 4.75 -3.22
CA HIS A 16 19.98 3.94 -2.28
C HIS A 16 19.56 2.64 -2.97
N TYR A 17 19.90 1.51 -2.36
CA TYR A 17 19.60 0.18 -2.88
C TYR A 17 18.66 -0.54 -1.93
N SER A 18 17.71 -1.28 -2.49
CA SER A 18 16.93 -2.23 -1.73
C SER A 18 17.84 -3.31 -1.17
N ALA A 19 17.57 -3.78 0.04
CA ALA A 19 18.39 -4.78 0.72
C ALA A 19 18.29 -6.19 0.12
N ALA A 20 17.30 -6.41 -0.76
CA ALA A 20 17.14 -7.66 -1.50
C ALA A 20 16.44 -7.43 -2.84
N PRO A 21 16.65 -8.33 -3.83
CA PRO A 21 16.08 -8.18 -5.17
C PRO A 21 14.61 -8.63 -5.28
N VAL A 22 14.00 -9.14 -4.19
CA VAL A 22 12.64 -9.70 -4.16
C VAL A 22 11.88 -9.30 -2.90
N CYS A 23 10.56 -9.38 -2.97
CA CYS A 23 9.60 -8.79 -2.02
C CYS A 23 9.84 -9.13 -0.54
N ALA A 24 9.72 -10.40 -0.14
CA ALA A 24 9.71 -10.76 1.27
C ALA A 24 11.00 -10.35 2.01
N PRO A 25 12.21 -10.68 1.51
CA PRO A 25 13.44 -10.27 2.18
C PRO A 25 13.70 -8.75 2.13
N ALA A 26 13.29 -8.05 1.05
CA ALA A 26 13.41 -6.60 0.97
C ALA A 26 12.51 -5.91 2.00
N ARG A 27 11.26 -6.35 2.11
CA ARG A 27 10.28 -5.83 3.06
C ARG A 27 10.67 -6.14 4.51
N ALA A 28 11.18 -7.35 4.77
CA ALA A 28 11.73 -7.71 6.06
C ALA A 28 12.89 -6.78 6.46
N SER A 29 13.83 -6.54 5.56
CA SER A 29 14.96 -5.63 5.81
C SER A 29 14.50 -4.19 6.08
N LEU A 30 13.52 -3.69 5.32
CA LEU A 30 12.96 -2.36 5.53
C LEU A 30 12.33 -2.25 6.92
N LEU A 31 11.49 -3.22 7.29
CA LEU A 31 10.77 -3.21 8.56
C LEU A 31 11.68 -3.42 9.78
N LEU A 32 12.72 -4.25 9.65
CA LEU A 32 13.62 -4.59 10.74
C LEU A 32 14.83 -3.63 10.83
N GLY A 33 15.14 -2.88 9.79
CA GLY A 33 16.38 -2.11 9.69
C GLY A 33 17.64 -3.00 9.61
N VAL A 34 17.50 -4.25 9.17
CA VAL A 34 18.57 -5.26 9.16
C VAL A 34 18.87 -5.70 7.74
N HIS A 35 20.13 -5.59 7.34
CA HIS A 35 20.59 -6.08 6.04
C HIS A 35 20.45 -7.61 5.95
N GLN A 36 20.15 -8.13 4.76
CA GLN A 36 19.88 -9.57 4.55
C GLN A 36 21.01 -10.51 4.99
N GLY A 37 22.26 -10.06 4.96
CA GLY A 37 23.37 -10.81 5.51
C GLY A 37 23.28 -11.10 7.01
N ASN A 38 22.53 -10.29 7.75
CA ASN A 38 22.31 -10.39 9.19
C ASN A 38 20.91 -10.87 9.56
N SER A 39 20.00 -11.02 8.59
CA SER A 39 18.67 -11.55 8.83
C SER A 39 18.72 -13.03 9.24
N ARG A 40 17.89 -13.42 10.20
CA ARG A 40 17.86 -14.80 10.70
C ARG A 40 16.84 -15.67 9.99
N VAL A 41 15.69 -15.13 9.65
CA VAL A 41 14.55 -15.90 9.16
C VAL A 41 14.24 -15.60 7.70
N VAL A 42 13.93 -14.33 7.38
CA VAL A 42 13.47 -13.96 6.03
C VAL A 42 14.67 -13.62 5.15
N ARG A 43 15.37 -14.64 4.65
CA ARG A 43 16.56 -14.50 3.79
C ARG A 43 16.29 -14.77 2.31
N ASN A 44 15.12 -15.30 1.99
CA ASN A 44 14.74 -15.65 0.63
C ASN A 44 13.26 -15.36 0.40
N ASN A 45 12.80 -15.52 -0.82
CA ASN A 45 11.40 -15.26 -1.17
C ASN A 45 10.49 -16.46 -0.84
N ARG A 46 10.65 -17.06 0.33
CA ARG A 46 9.66 -18.02 0.83
C ARG A 46 8.42 -17.27 1.28
N PHE A 47 7.29 -17.71 0.80
CA PHE A 47 6.01 -17.08 1.11
C PHE A 47 5.65 -17.27 2.58
N ASP A 48 5.10 -16.23 3.19
CA ASP A 48 4.57 -16.21 4.55
C ASP A 48 5.55 -16.61 5.66
N GLN A 49 6.84 -16.36 5.48
CA GLN A 49 7.78 -16.45 6.58
C GLN A 49 7.60 -15.26 7.53
N PRO A 50 7.51 -15.52 8.85
CA PRO A 50 7.38 -14.45 9.82
C PRO A 50 8.69 -13.66 9.94
N ILE A 51 8.61 -12.34 9.94
CA ILE A 51 9.75 -11.51 10.33
C ILE A 51 10.07 -11.69 11.82
N GLU A 52 11.33 -11.53 12.14
CA GLU A 52 11.84 -11.51 13.50
C GLU A 52 11.16 -10.39 14.29
N ASP A 53 11.05 -10.57 15.61
CA ASP A 53 9.97 -9.91 16.30
C ASP A 53 10.26 -8.63 17.05
N SER A 54 11.44 -8.34 17.42
CA SER A 54 11.58 -7.45 18.55
C SER A 54 11.67 -5.98 18.22
N HIS A 55 12.26 -5.60 17.11
CA HIS A 55 12.59 -4.21 16.83
C HIS A 55 12.27 -3.90 15.38
N THR A 56 11.09 -3.39 15.15
CA THR A 56 10.61 -3.05 13.81
C THR A 56 10.37 -1.55 13.68
N LEU A 57 10.33 -1.07 12.45
CA LEU A 57 9.95 0.33 12.16
C LEU A 57 8.62 0.70 12.83
N GLY A 58 7.64 -0.21 12.85
CA GLY A 58 6.36 0.02 13.53
C GLY A 58 6.51 0.14 15.05
N THR A 59 7.30 -0.74 15.70
CA THR A 59 7.51 -0.65 17.16
C THR A 59 8.29 0.61 17.54
N VAL A 60 9.31 0.98 16.77
CA VAL A 60 10.07 2.21 17.01
C VAL A 60 9.18 3.44 16.93
N MET A 61 8.33 3.54 15.91
CA MET A 61 7.44 4.68 15.77
C MET A 61 6.36 4.72 16.84
N ARG A 62 5.77 3.56 17.18
CA ARG A 62 4.80 3.46 18.28
C ARG A 62 5.42 3.89 19.62
N ASP A 63 6.61 3.39 19.94
CA ASP A 63 7.30 3.66 21.18
C ASP A 63 7.79 5.13 21.25
N ALA A 64 8.00 5.76 20.09
CA ALA A 64 8.20 7.20 19.97
C ALA A 64 6.91 8.04 20.11
N GLY A 65 5.75 7.40 20.35
CA GLY A 65 4.49 8.08 20.62
C GLY A 65 3.60 8.34 19.40
N TYR A 66 3.92 7.77 18.25
CA TYR A 66 3.10 7.89 17.04
C TYR A 66 1.90 6.95 17.08
N ASP A 67 0.78 7.39 16.51
CA ASP A 67 -0.27 6.49 16.07
C ASP A 67 0.17 5.85 14.74
N THR A 68 0.16 4.51 14.68
CA THR A 68 0.83 3.75 13.61
C THR A 68 -0.15 2.95 12.77
N ALA A 69 -0.01 3.01 11.45
CA ALA A 69 -0.78 2.18 10.53
C ALA A 69 0.08 1.50 9.48
N ALA A 70 -0.32 0.29 9.10
CA ALA A 70 0.12 -0.37 7.87
C ALA A 70 -1.09 -0.57 6.96
N ILE A 71 -1.00 -0.08 5.73
CA ILE A 71 -2.07 -0.21 4.72
C ILE A 71 -1.48 -0.81 3.45
N GLY A 72 -2.11 -1.87 2.93
CA GLY A 72 -1.68 -2.56 1.73
C GLY A 72 -1.13 -3.96 1.98
N LYS A 73 -0.11 -4.35 1.18
CA LYS A 73 0.51 -5.68 1.28
C LYS A 73 1.39 -5.78 2.52
N TRP A 74 1.16 -6.82 3.36
CA TRP A 74 2.04 -7.19 4.46
C TRP A 74 3.07 -8.25 4.05
N GLY A 75 2.66 -9.50 3.84
CA GLY A 75 3.43 -10.56 3.19
C GLY A 75 4.61 -11.14 3.97
N VAL A 76 4.75 -10.82 5.27
CA VAL A 76 5.84 -11.27 6.14
C VAL A 76 5.33 -11.66 7.54
N GLY A 77 4.08 -12.12 7.61
CA GLY A 77 3.39 -12.35 8.87
C GLY A 77 3.54 -13.74 9.47
N GLY A 78 3.94 -14.74 8.68
CA GLY A 78 3.81 -16.14 9.04
C GLY A 78 2.36 -16.62 8.99
N GLY A 79 2.10 -17.89 9.21
CA GLY A 79 0.74 -18.45 9.27
C GLY A 79 0.25 -19.10 7.99
N GLY A 80 0.99 -19.02 6.89
CA GLY A 80 0.62 -19.64 5.60
C GLY A 80 -0.69 -19.09 5.04
N GLN A 81 -1.34 -19.84 4.17
CA GLN A 81 -2.57 -19.42 3.48
C GLN A 81 -3.80 -19.32 4.40
N SER A 82 -3.73 -19.83 5.61
CA SER A 82 -4.82 -19.77 6.58
C SER A 82 -4.80 -18.53 7.47
N HIS A 83 -3.69 -17.77 7.46
CA HIS A 83 -3.44 -16.52 8.21
C HIS A 83 -3.60 -16.58 9.72
N VAL A 84 -4.09 -17.67 10.29
CA VAL A 84 -4.36 -17.80 11.73
C VAL A 84 -3.81 -19.13 12.23
N PRO A 85 -3.00 -19.10 13.31
CA PRO A 85 -2.48 -17.93 14.00
C PRO A 85 -1.26 -17.32 13.29
N MET A 86 -1.29 -16.01 13.04
CA MET A 86 -0.12 -15.26 12.61
C MET A 86 0.87 -15.06 13.76
N THR A 87 2.15 -15.25 13.50
CA THR A 87 3.22 -15.06 14.49
C THR A 87 3.93 -13.72 14.34
N ALA A 88 3.77 -13.05 13.22
CA ALA A 88 4.36 -11.75 12.92
C ALA A 88 3.39 -10.82 12.17
N GLY A 89 2.16 -10.72 12.65
CA GLY A 89 1.16 -9.79 12.11
C GLY A 89 1.52 -8.33 12.37
N PRO A 90 0.93 -7.39 11.62
CA PRO A 90 1.23 -5.97 11.77
C PRO A 90 1.06 -5.46 13.22
N HIS A 91 0.03 -5.91 13.93
CA HIS A 91 -0.20 -5.55 15.34
C HIS A 91 0.92 -6.00 16.27
N GLN A 92 1.49 -7.19 16.04
CA GLN A 92 2.64 -7.72 16.78
C GLN A 92 3.94 -6.98 16.44
N ARG A 93 3.94 -6.22 15.35
CA ARG A 93 5.07 -5.45 14.81
C ARG A 93 4.88 -3.94 14.94
N GLY A 94 4.01 -3.52 15.88
CA GLY A 94 3.89 -2.13 16.31
C GLY A 94 2.92 -1.27 15.51
N PHE A 95 2.08 -1.84 14.66
CA PHE A 95 1.05 -1.10 13.95
C PHE A 95 -0.29 -1.20 14.66
N ASN A 96 -0.84 -0.07 15.08
CA ASN A 96 -2.12 0.01 15.80
C ASN A 96 -3.34 -0.15 14.88
N TYR A 97 -3.14 0.10 13.61
CA TYR A 97 -4.14 -0.07 12.56
C TYR A 97 -3.55 -0.87 11.40
N PHE A 98 -4.35 -1.74 10.83
CA PHE A 98 -4.05 -2.44 9.58
C PHE A 98 -5.27 -2.49 8.67
N TYR A 99 -5.03 -2.29 7.38
CA TYR A 99 -6.00 -2.53 6.32
C TYR A 99 -5.28 -3.05 5.08
N GLY A 100 -5.58 -4.27 4.63
CA GLY A 100 -4.90 -4.79 3.45
C GLY A 100 -4.86 -6.30 3.37
N ILE A 101 -3.83 -6.80 2.71
CA ILE A 101 -3.62 -8.21 2.41
C ILE A 101 -2.46 -8.72 3.26
N LEU A 102 -2.74 -9.71 4.10
CA LEU A 102 -1.76 -10.30 5.02
C LEU A 102 -0.85 -11.30 4.32
N ASP A 103 -1.41 -12.10 3.44
CA ASP A 103 -0.73 -13.17 2.70
C ASP A 103 0.18 -12.61 1.61
N HIS A 104 1.36 -13.24 1.46
CA HIS A 104 2.34 -12.81 0.47
C HIS A 104 1.84 -13.00 -0.96
N LEU A 105 1.30 -14.20 -1.26
CA LEU A 105 0.85 -14.55 -2.60
C LEU A 105 -0.43 -13.79 -2.97
N ALA A 106 -1.39 -13.69 -2.04
CA ALA A 106 -2.60 -12.90 -2.24
C ALA A 106 -2.30 -11.43 -2.51
N GLY A 107 -1.20 -10.90 -1.97
CA GLY A 107 -0.72 -9.55 -2.25
C GLY A 107 -0.18 -9.30 -3.67
N HIS A 108 -0.17 -10.31 -4.53
CA HIS A 108 0.14 -10.17 -5.96
C HIS A 108 -1.09 -9.91 -6.83
N PHE A 109 -2.29 -10.05 -6.27
CA PHE A 109 -3.53 -9.77 -6.99
C PHE A 109 -3.95 -8.31 -6.85
N HIS A 110 -4.46 -7.73 -7.93
CA HIS A 110 -4.80 -6.32 -8.00
C HIS A 110 -6.29 -6.04 -7.81
N TYR A 111 -7.09 -7.07 -7.62
CA TYR A 111 -8.52 -6.96 -7.32
C TYR A 111 -8.92 -7.89 -6.16
N PRO A 112 -9.81 -7.46 -5.24
CA PRO A 112 -10.29 -8.32 -4.15
C PRO A 112 -10.98 -9.60 -4.63
N SER A 113 -11.63 -9.57 -5.80
CA SER A 113 -12.23 -10.76 -6.43
C SER A 113 -11.23 -11.86 -6.76
N GLU A 114 -9.98 -11.53 -6.93
CA GLU A 114 -8.88 -12.45 -7.23
C GLU A 114 -8.05 -12.76 -5.99
N SER A 115 -8.00 -11.81 -5.05
CA SER A 115 -7.40 -12.02 -3.73
C SER A 115 -8.32 -12.87 -2.86
N ARG A 116 -7.72 -13.72 -2.03
CA ARG A 116 -8.50 -14.57 -1.12
C ARG A 116 -9.07 -13.78 0.05
N ASP A 117 -8.38 -12.71 0.45
CA ASP A 117 -8.65 -12.03 1.72
C ASP A 117 -8.31 -10.55 1.65
N VAL A 118 -9.14 -9.74 2.30
CA VAL A 118 -8.83 -8.38 2.73
C VAL A 118 -9.13 -8.31 4.22
N PHE A 119 -8.16 -7.87 5.00
CA PHE A 119 -8.28 -7.79 6.45
C PHE A 119 -8.26 -6.37 6.96
N GLU A 120 -9.06 -6.13 7.99
CA GLU A 120 -8.99 -4.92 8.78
C GLU A 120 -8.77 -5.25 10.26
N TYR A 121 -7.99 -4.42 10.90
CA TYR A 121 -7.76 -4.45 12.33
C TYR A 121 -7.64 -3.01 12.84
N ASN A 122 -8.31 -2.72 13.95
CA ASN A 122 -8.22 -1.43 14.61
C ASN A 122 -8.15 -1.64 16.13
N GLY A 123 -7.06 -1.22 16.76
CA GLY A 123 -6.93 -1.21 18.21
C GLY A 123 -5.53 -1.53 18.74
N TYR A 124 -5.39 -1.30 20.02
CA TYR A 124 -4.16 -1.51 20.79
C TYR A 124 -4.16 -2.85 21.56
N ALA A 125 -5.09 -3.75 21.26
CA ALA A 125 -5.24 -4.99 21.98
C ALA A 125 -4.12 -5.98 21.67
N SER A 126 -3.64 -6.68 22.69
CA SER A 126 -2.62 -7.73 22.54
C SER A 126 -3.09 -8.94 21.73
N ASN A 127 -4.39 -9.09 21.56
CA ASN A 127 -5.00 -10.14 20.74
C ASN A 127 -6.20 -9.55 19.98
N PRO A 128 -5.95 -8.88 18.82
CA PRO A 128 -7.00 -8.22 18.06
C PRO A 128 -7.93 -9.22 17.38
N GLU A 129 -9.19 -8.86 17.30
CA GLU A 129 -10.13 -9.52 16.42
C GLU A 129 -9.82 -9.15 14.97
N TRP A 130 -9.22 -10.06 14.23
CA TRP A 130 -9.02 -9.92 12.79
C TRP A 130 -10.32 -10.11 12.06
N LYS A 131 -10.76 -9.07 11.36
CA LYS A 131 -11.94 -9.17 10.50
C LYS A 131 -11.49 -9.35 9.06
N ASN A 132 -11.85 -10.49 8.47
CA ASN A 132 -11.82 -10.59 7.02
C ASN A 132 -13.02 -9.82 6.48
N ILE A 133 -12.73 -8.74 5.79
CA ILE A 133 -13.73 -7.82 5.22
C ILE A 133 -13.85 -7.96 3.71
N LYS A 134 -13.33 -9.04 3.12
CA LYS A 134 -13.35 -9.24 1.67
C LYS A 134 -14.73 -9.04 1.06
N ASP A 135 -15.77 -9.57 1.70
CA ASP A 135 -17.15 -9.47 1.20
C ASP A 135 -17.78 -8.07 1.43
N GLN A 136 -17.11 -7.21 2.21
CA GLN A 136 -17.56 -5.84 2.50
C GLN A 136 -16.89 -4.79 1.59
N VAL A 137 -15.88 -5.19 0.81
CA VAL A 137 -15.20 -4.31 -0.13
C VAL A 137 -15.66 -4.59 -1.56
N PRO A 138 -15.67 -3.58 -2.44
CA PRO A 138 -16.00 -3.79 -3.85
C PRO A 138 -15.02 -4.78 -4.48
N GLN A 139 -15.52 -5.89 -4.99
CA GLN A 139 -14.72 -6.98 -5.55
C GLN A 139 -13.93 -6.57 -6.80
N THR A 140 -14.33 -5.47 -7.41
CA THR A 140 -13.78 -4.88 -8.63
C THR A 140 -13.01 -3.58 -8.39
N ALA A 141 -12.88 -3.16 -7.13
CA ALA A 141 -12.00 -2.04 -6.78
C ALA A 141 -10.53 -2.42 -6.98
N TYR A 142 -9.82 -1.64 -7.78
CA TYR A 142 -8.38 -1.83 -7.96
C TYR A 142 -7.65 -1.66 -6.62
N SER A 143 -6.80 -2.62 -6.23
CA SER A 143 -6.23 -2.65 -4.87
C SER A 143 -5.43 -1.39 -4.51
N THR A 144 -4.71 -0.81 -5.47
CA THR A 144 -4.01 0.47 -5.27
C THR A 144 -4.99 1.60 -4.92
N ASP A 145 -6.15 1.64 -5.58
CA ASP A 145 -7.20 2.63 -5.30
C ASP A 145 -7.82 2.42 -3.92
N LEU A 146 -8.13 1.16 -3.61
CA LEU A 146 -8.69 0.77 -2.32
C LEU A 146 -7.77 1.21 -1.16
N PHE A 147 -6.48 0.93 -1.29
CA PHE A 147 -5.50 1.30 -0.26
C PHE A 147 -5.26 2.80 -0.19
N ALA A 148 -5.23 3.50 -1.32
CA ALA A 148 -5.12 4.96 -1.35
C ALA A 148 -6.33 5.63 -0.68
N ALA A 149 -7.55 5.22 -1.00
CA ALA A 149 -8.76 5.76 -0.39
C ALA A 149 -8.82 5.50 1.12
N ARG A 150 -8.40 4.29 1.55
CA ARG A 150 -8.34 3.96 2.98
C ARG A 150 -7.27 4.75 3.72
N ALA A 151 -6.11 4.94 3.10
CA ALA A 151 -5.04 5.77 3.64
C ALA A 151 -5.50 7.22 3.83
N LYS A 152 -6.20 7.79 2.85
CA LYS A 152 -6.78 9.13 2.96
C LYS A 152 -7.76 9.24 4.13
N GLN A 153 -8.69 8.29 4.25
CA GLN A 153 -9.65 8.28 5.35
C GLN A 153 -8.95 8.17 6.70
N TRP A 154 -7.98 7.26 6.80
CA TRP A 154 -7.20 7.09 8.03
C TRP A 154 -6.47 8.38 8.43
N ILE A 155 -5.79 9.06 7.49
CA ILE A 155 -5.12 10.34 7.73
C ILE A 155 -6.11 11.41 8.23
N VAL A 156 -7.29 11.49 7.63
CA VAL A 156 -8.35 12.41 8.08
C VAL A 156 -8.75 12.13 9.53
N ASP A 157 -8.91 10.85 9.88
CA ASP A 157 -9.30 10.44 11.23
C ASP A 157 -8.15 10.69 12.22
N GLN A 158 -6.90 10.44 11.84
CA GLN A 158 -5.73 10.81 12.66
C GLN A 158 -5.63 12.31 12.88
N ARG A 159 -5.89 13.14 11.87
CA ARG A 159 -5.91 14.61 12.04
C ARG A 159 -6.95 15.06 13.05
N LYS A 160 -8.11 14.42 13.09
CA LYS A 160 -9.15 14.68 14.12
C LYS A 160 -8.69 14.23 15.51
N SER A 161 -8.07 13.05 15.60
CA SER A 161 -7.52 12.50 16.84
C SER A 161 -6.39 13.38 17.38
N ALA A 162 -5.42 13.74 16.54
CA ALA A 162 -4.26 14.55 16.90
C ALA A 162 -4.63 15.92 17.49
N ARG A 163 -5.75 16.52 17.08
CA ARG A 163 -6.27 17.75 17.70
C ARG A 163 -6.65 17.59 19.18
N LYS A 164 -6.95 16.37 19.61
CA LYS A 164 -7.33 16.04 20.98
C LYS A 164 -6.16 15.48 21.78
N THR A 165 -5.31 14.68 21.15
CA THR A 165 -4.26 13.89 21.82
C THR A 165 -2.86 14.49 21.67
N GLY A 166 -2.65 15.33 20.64
CA GLY A 166 -1.32 15.84 20.26
C GLY A 166 -0.42 14.81 19.57
N LYS A 167 -0.88 13.56 19.39
CA LYS A 167 -0.07 12.49 18.83
C LYS A 167 0.15 12.66 17.33
N PRO A 168 1.40 12.53 16.84
CA PRO A 168 1.67 12.42 15.42
C PRO A 168 1.26 11.05 14.88
N PHE A 169 1.26 10.89 13.56
CA PHE A 169 0.98 9.60 12.93
C PHE A 169 2.15 9.09 12.10
N PHE A 170 2.23 7.78 11.96
CA PHE A 170 3.12 7.07 11.04
C PHE A 170 2.30 6.12 10.18
N LEU A 171 2.41 6.25 8.86
CA LEU A 171 1.73 5.40 7.90
C LEU A 171 2.74 4.65 7.02
N TYR A 172 2.72 3.33 7.08
CA TYR A 172 3.38 2.45 6.12
C TYR A 172 2.37 2.05 5.04
N LEU A 173 2.44 2.68 3.87
CA LEU A 173 1.53 2.45 2.74
C LEU A 173 2.24 1.63 1.68
N ALA A 174 1.85 0.37 1.55
CA ALA A 174 2.51 -0.64 0.74
C ALA A 174 1.64 -1.07 -0.45
N PHE A 175 1.72 -0.34 -1.56
CA PHE A 175 0.99 -0.66 -2.78
C PHE A 175 1.50 -1.96 -3.41
N PRO A 176 0.60 -2.84 -3.93
CA PRO A 176 0.99 -3.98 -4.75
C PRO A 176 1.49 -3.58 -6.13
N ALA A 177 0.95 -2.51 -6.73
CA ALA A 177 1.38 -2.05 -8.04
C ALA A 177 2.82 -1.49 -8.00
N PRO A 178 3.63 -1.75 -9.03
CA PRO A 178 3.33 -2.40 -10.30
C PRO A 178 3.76 -3.88 -10.38
N HIS A 179 3.50 -4.70 -9.36
CA HIS A 179 3.86 -6.12 -9.35
C HIS A 179 3.33 -6.86 -10.58
N GLY A 180 4.05 -7.90 -11.00
CA GLY A 180 3.69 -8.81 -12.09
C GLY A 180 2.32 -9.46 -11.92
N ASN A 181 1.74 -9.99 -12.99
CA ASN A 181 0.35 -9.98 -13.41
C ASN A 181 -0.07 -8.55 -13.70
N LEU A 182 0.40 -8.00 -14.82
CA LEU A 182 0.22 -6.59 -15.20
C LEU A 182 -1.26 -6.26 -15.44
N VAL A 183 -2.01 -6.25 -14.36
CA VAL A 183 -3.45 -5.99 -14.30
C VAL A 183 -3.65 -4.50 -14.01
N VAL A 184 -4.35 -3.82 -14.90
CA VAL A 184 -4.56 -2.38 -14.84
C VAL A 184 -5.91 -2.01 -14.22
N PRO A 185 -6.11 -0.77 -13.75
CA PRO A 185 -7.43 -0.34 -13.30
C PRO A 185 -8.46 -0.36 -14.43
N GLY A 186 -9.74 -0.32 -14.08
CA GLY A 186 -10.85 -0.33 -15.06
C GLY A 186 -11.20 1.06 -15.62
N VAL A 187 -10.78 2.13 -14.94
CA VAL A 187 -11.14 3.52 -15.27
C VAL A 187 -10.02 4.49 -14.93
N PRO A 188 -10.02 5.70 -15.51
CA PRO A 188 -9.09 6.75 -15.13
C PRO A 188 -9.17 7.07 -13.64
N TYR A 189 -8.06 7.59 -13.08
CA TYR A 189 -8.08 8.11 -11.72
C TYR A 189 -9.10 9.26 -11.61
N PRO A 190 -9.89 9.34 -10.51
CA PRO A 190 -10.83 10.43 -10.34
C PRO A 190 -10.12 11.78 -10.26
N SER A 191 -10.69 12.79 -10.89
CA SER A 191 -10.10 14.14 -10.92
C SER A 191 -10.05 14.81 -9.54
N GLY A 192 -9.18 15.78 -9.37
CA GLY A 192 -9.10 16.68 -8.22
C GLY A 192 -8.07 16.23 -7.19
N GLY A 193 -8.43 15.29 -6.33
CA GLY A 193 -7.61 14.88 -5.18
C GLY A 193 -7.92 15.62 -3.89
N GLY A 194 -7.31 15.19 -2.79
CA GLY A 194 -7.46 15.79 -1.48
C GLY A 194 -8.78 15.46 -0.77
N LEU A 195 -9.26 16.39 0.05
CA LEU A 195 -10.45 16.16 0.88
C LEU A 195 -11.76 15.99 0.08
N LYS A 196 -11.85 16.60 -1.11
CA LYS A 196 -13.11 16.67 -1.87
C LYS A 196 -13.01 16.02 -3.26
N GLY A 197 -11.83 15.71 -3.73
CA GLY A 197 -11.58 15.12 -5.04
C GLY A 197 -10.79 13.83 -4.96
N GLY A 198 -10.45 13.24 -6.11
CA GLY A 198 -9.76 11.97 -6.17
C GLY A 198 -10.56 10.80 -5.62
N LEU A 199 -9.89 9.82 -5.07
CA LEU A 199 -10.53 8.69 -4.41
C LEU A 199 -11.11 9.11 -3.06
N GLN A 200 -12.32 8.65 -2.76
CA GLN A 200 -12.98 8.90 -1.49
C GLN A 200 -13.43 7.59 -0.85
N TRP A 201 -13.18 7.45 0.44
CA TRP A 201 -13.77 6.38 1.22
C TRP A 201 -15.21 6.74 1.58
N VAL A 202 -16.16 5.95 1.11
CA VAL A 202 -17.59 6.20 1.33
C VAL A 202 -18.14 5.12 2.23
N LYS A 203 -18.68 5.53 3.39
CA LYS A 203 -19.45 4.64 4.26
C LYS A 203 -20.90 4.65 3.80
N LYS A 204 -21.39 3.50 3.39
CA LYS A 204 -22.81 3.24 3.17
C LYS A 204 -23.29 2.29 4.27
N GLU A 205 -24.51 2.45 4.73
CA GLU A 205 -25.06 1.61 5.79
C GLU A 205 -24.86 0.11 5.45
N GLY A 206 -24.05 -0.58 6.25
CA GLY A 206 -23.69 -1.99 6.07
C GLY A 206 -22.53 -2.29 5.11
N THR A 207 -21.97 -1.31 4.39
CA THR A 207 -20.82 -1.53 3.50
C THR A 207 -19.88 -0.33 3.50
N GLU A 208 -18.59 -0.59 3.46
CA GLU A 208 -17.58 0.43 3.19
C GLU A 208 -17.13 0.31 1.72
N SER A 209 -17.08 1.43 1.01
CA SER A 209 -16.73 1.43 -0.40
C SER A 209 -15.86 2.63 -0.79
N VAL A 210 -15.16 2.49 -1.91
CA VAL A 210 -14.41 3.58 -2.52
C VAL A 210 -15.31 4.29 -3.52
N ASN A 211 -15.77 5.49 -3.23
CA ASN A 211 -16.49 6.36 -4.17
C ASN A 211 -17.48 5.62 -5.10
N THR A 212 -18.71 5.42 -4.68
CA THR A 212 -19.71 4.56 -5.34
C THR A 212 -19.92 4.79 -6.85
N ALA A 213 -19.79 6.03 -7.34
CA ALA A 213 -19.90 6.32 -8.77
C ALA A 213 -18.67 5.85 -9.55
N PHE A 214 -17.50 5.86 -8.90
CA PHE A 214 -16.26 5.33 -9.45
C PHE A 214 -16.31 3.80 -9.51
N ASP A 215 -16.73 3.14 -8.44
CA ASP A 215 -16.84 1.69 -8.34
C ASP A 215 -17.77 1.10 -9.40
N ALA A 216 -18.93 1.71 -9.62
CA ALA A 216 -19.89 1.23 -10.62
C ALA A 216 -19.34 1.25 -12.05
N ARG A 217 -18.43 2.18 -12.37
CA ARG A 217 -17.73 2.20 -13.67
C ARG A 217 -16.58 1.22 -13.72
N ALA A 218 -15.82 1.12 -12.63
CA ALA A 218 -14.70 0.19 -12.49
C ALA A 218 -15.17 -1.26 -12.61
N GLU A 219 -16.34 -1.57 -12.03
CA GLU A 219 -16.95 -2.89 -12.10
C GLU A 219 -17.21 -3.38 -13.52
N LYS A 220 -17.67 -2.47 -14.39
CA LYS A 220 -17.94 -2.80 -15.81
C LYS A 220 -16.69 -2.91 -16.66
N ASN A 221 -15.60 -2.27 -16.27
CA ASN A 221 -14.41 -2.07 -17.09
C ASN A 221 -13.13 -2.62 -16.45
N LYS A 222 -13.25 -3.57 -15.53
CA LYS A 222 -12.10 -4.19 -14.85
C LYS A 222 -10.99 -4.54 -15.85
N ASP A 223 -9.74 -4.19 -15.52
CA ASP A 223 -8.52 -4.50 -16.30
C ASP A 223 -8.50 -3.98 -17.75
N THR A 224 -9.09 -2.83 -18.00
CA THR A 224 -9.18 -2.30 -19.39
C THR A 224 -8.53 -0.95 -19.60
N TYR A 225 -8.29 -0.18 -18.57
CA TYR A 225 -7.82 1.19 -18.71
C TYR A 225 -6.31 1.26 -18.96
N ILE A 226 -5.92 1.88 -20.07
CA ILE A 226 -4.55 2.27 -20.37
C ILE A 226 -4.46 3.81 -20.29
N HIS A 227 -3.51 4.32 -19.54
CA HIS A 227 -3.32 5.76 -19.43
C HIS A 227 -2.93 6.34 -20.79
N PRO A 228 -3.54 7.45 -21.25
CA PRO A 228 -3.28 8.01 -22.60
C PRO A 228 -1.81 8.31 -22.87
N ASP A 229 -1.06 8.84 -21.91
CA ASP A 229 0.38 9.11 -22.05
C ASP A 229 1.21 7.86 -22.35
N ASN A 230 0.66 6.69 -22.07
CA ASN A 230 1.34 5.40 -22.23
C ASN A 230 1.09 4.78 -23.62
N SER A 231 0.27 5.40 -24.46
CA SER A 231 0.01 4.95 -25.84
C SER A 231 1.29 4.86 -26.68
N ARG A 232 2.29 5.67 -26.38
CA ARG A 232 3.63 5.70 -27.03
C ARG A 232 4.50 4.47 -26.77
N PHE A 233 4.22 3.67 -25.77
CA PHE A 233 5.01 2.48 -25.49
C PHE A 233 4.77 1.39 -26.54
N PRO A 234 5.82 0.59 -26.88
CA PRO A 234 5.79 -0.23 -28.10
C PRO A 234 4.85 -1.44 -28.02
N ASN A 235 4.56 -1.92 -26.84
CA ASN A 235 3.76 -3.15 -26.64
C ASN A 235 2.80 -3.03 -25.46
N ASP A 236 1.85 -3.96 -25.37
CA ASP A 236 0.83 -3.97 -24.32
C ASP A 236 1.41 -4.14 -22.91
N VAL A 237 2.43 -4.95 -22.77
CA VAL A 237 3.13 -5.18 -21.48
C VAL A 237 3.67 -3.86 -20.92
N ALA A 238 4.41 -3.10 -21.75
CA ALA A 238 4.97 -1.81 -21.35
C ALA A 238 3.88 -0.77 -21.05
N LYS A 239 2.78 -0.76 -21.84
CA LYS A 239 1.62 0.12 -21.60
C LYS A 239 0.95 -0.18 -20.28
N ARG A 240 0.73 -1.44 -19.96
CA ARG A 240 0.14 -1.88 -18.69
C ARG A 240 1.02 -1.55 -17.51
N HIS A 241 2.29 -1.94 -17.55
CA HIS A 241 3.24 -1.65 -16.47
C HIS A 241 3.33 -0.14 -16.19
N SER A 242 3.48 0.67 -17.25
CA SER A 242 3.53 2.14 -17.10
C SER A 242 2.21 2.72 -16.58
N THR A 243 1.07 2.13 -16.93
CA THR A 243 -0.24 2.55 -16.40
C THR A 243 -0.36 2.25 -14.89
N MET A 244 0.15 1.11 -14.45
CA MET A 244 0.20 0.78 -13.02
C MET A 244 1.08 1.75 -12.23
N ILE A 245 2.26 2.09 -12.77
CA ILE A 245 3.15 3.11 -12.17
C ILE A 245 2.45 4.47 -12.12
N ARG A 246 1.79 4.86 -13.21
CA ARG A 246 1.03 6.12 -13.25
C ARG A 246 -0.09 6.14 -12.21
N ARG A 247 -0.77 5.02 -11.98
CA ARG A 247 -1.79 4.91 -10.96
C ARG A 247 -1.25 5.14 -9.54
N VAL A 248 -0.05 4.67 -9.26
CA VAL A 248 0.65 4.97 -8.00
C VAL A 248 0.98 6.46 -7.89
N ASP A 249 1.48 7.07 -8.97
CA ASP A 249 1.77 8.51 -9.01
C ASP A 249 0.52 9.36 -8.77
N ASP A 250 -0.61 8.99 -9.35
CA ASP A 250 -1.91 9.66 -9.14
C ASP A 250 -2.38 9.52 -7.69
N ALA A 251 -2.21 8.34 -7.07
CA ALA A 251 -2.52 8.11 -5.67
C ALA A 251 -1.65 8.95 -4.73
N VAL A 252 -0.35 9.07 -5.04
CA VAL A 252 0.57 9.94 -4.29
C VAL A 252 0.19 11.42 -4.44
N ALA A 253 -0.19 11.85 -5.66
CA ALA A 253 -0.70 13.21 -5.88
C ALA A 253 -1.92 13.52 -5.02
N ASP A 254 -2.85 12.58 -4.96
CA ASP A 254 -4.08 12.69 -4.16
C ASP A 254 -3.78 12.81 -2.67
N LEU A 255 -2.84 12.01 -2.15
CA LEU A 255 -2.39 12.05 -0.76
C LEU A 255 -1.67 13.37 -0.43
N ILE A 256 -0.78 13.84 -1.28
CA ILE A 256 -0.09 15.13 -1.11
C ILE A 256 -1.13 16.27 -1.06
N ARG A 257 -2.10 16.24 -1.96
CA ARG A 257 -3.19 17.22 -1.95
C ARG A 257 -4.00 17.16 -0.66
N LEU A 258 -4.28 15.96 -0.13
CA LEU A 258 -4.96 15.78 1.15
C LEU A 258 -4.18 16.42 2.30
N LEU A 259 -2.85 16.22 2.38
CA LEU A 259 -2.01 16.82 3.42
C LEU A 259 -2.09 18.35 3.37
N LYS A 260 -2.05 18.94 2.17
CA LYS A 260 -2.21 20.39 1.95
C LYS A 260 -3.59 20.89 2.39
N ASP A 261 -4.66 20.19 2.01
CA ASP A 261 -6.02 20.54 2.41
C ASP A 261 -6.23 20.46 3.93
N LEU A 262 -5.52 19.55 4.60
CA LEU A 262 -5.51 19.41 6.06
C LEU A 262 -4.55 20.39 6.77
N LYS A 263 -3.72 21.12 6.01
CA LYS A 263 -2.67 22.02 6.52
C LYS A 263 -1.70 21.30 7.46
N ILE A 264 -1.13 20.19 6.99
CA ILE A 264 -0.14 19.38 7.70
C ILE A 264 1.02 18.97 6.80
N ASP A 265 1.05 19.41 5.55
CA ASP A 265 2.07 19.07 4.56
C ASP A 265 3.46 19.60 4.95
N ASP A 266 3.54 20.74 5.58
CA ASP A 266 4.77 21.36 6.10
C ASP A 266 5.35 20.64 7.34
N ASN A 267 4.54 19.82 8.01
CA ASN A 267 4.93 19.03 9.18
C ASN A 267 4.75 17.50 8.93
N THR A 268 4.84 17.08 7.68
CA THR A 268 4.75 15.67 7.30
C THR A 268 5.89 15.28 6.39
N MET A 269 6.75 14.37 6.85
CA MET A 269 7.77 13.77 6.01
C MET A 269 7.14 12.68 5.14
N ILE A 270 7.37 12.76 3.83
CA ILE A 270 6.97 11.74 2.85
C ILE A 270 8.22 11.01 2.37
N VAL A 271 8.28 9.71 2.56
CA VAL A 271 9.34 8.85 2.03
C VAL A 271 8.72 7.95 0.97
N PHE A 272 9.20 8.05 -0.26
CA PHE A 272 8.81 7.16 -1.35
C PHE A 272 9.98 6.25 -1.75
N THR A 273 9.74 4.95 -1.79
CA THR A 273 10.72 3.95 -2.21
C THR A 273 10.01 2.76 -2.88
N SER A 274 10.75 2.00 -3.69
CA SER A 274 10.33 0.66 -4.10
C SER A 274 10.92 -0.38 -3.14
N ASP A 275 10.21 -1.49 -2.92
CA ASP A 275 10.73 -2.59 -2.11
C ASP A 275 11.88 -3.33 -2.82
N ASN A 276 11.81 -3.47 -4.15
CA ASN A 276 12.89 -4.04 -4.98
C ASN A 276 12.92 -3.38 -6.36
N GLY A 277 13.93 -3.73 -7.14
CA GLY A 277 14.09 -3.24 -8.51
C GLY A 277 13.07 -3.85 -9.49
N PRO A 278 13.11 -3.42 -10.76
CA PRO A 278 12.27 -3.99 -11.80
C PRO A 278 12.55 -5.47 -12.02
N HIS A 279 11.51 -6.23 -12.33
CA HIS A 279 11.54 -7.67 -12.53
C HIS A 279 10.91 -8.06 -13.87
N ASN A 280 11.22 -9.28 -14.35
CA ASN A 280 10.65 -9.79 -15.60
C ASN A 280 9.29 -10.47 -15.44
N GLU A 281 8.73 -10.49 -14.24
CA GLU A 281 7.39 -11.01 -14.00
C GLU A 281 6.35 -10.23 -14.82
N GLY A 282 5.32 -10.95 -15.28
CA GLY A 282 4.31 -10.36 -16.16
C GLY A 282 4.79 -10.09 -17.59
N GLY A 283 6.01 -10.57 -17.96
CA GLY A 283 6.58 -10.40 -19.30
C GLY A 283 7.23 -9.04 -19.56
N SER A 284 7.39 -8.21 -18.53
CA SER A 284 8.12 -6.94 -18.65
C SER A 284 9.63 -7.19 -18.83
N ASP A 285 10.28 -6.33 -19.58
CA ASP A 285 11.74 -6.36 -19.72
C ASP A 285 12.34 -5.37 -18.71
N SER A 286 12.95 -5.91 -17.67
CA SER A 286 13.58 -5.11 -16.59
C SER A 286 14.67 -4.16 -17.06
N ARG A 287 15.19 -4.36 -18.29
CA ARG A 287 16.20 -3.48 -18.90
C ARG A 287 15.61 -2.20 -19.48
N GLN A 288 14.29 -2.09 -19.57
CA GLN A 288 13.58 -0.94 -20.13
C GLN A 288 13.21 0.13 -19.08
N TRP A 289 13.50 -0.13 -17.80
CA TRP A 289 13.06 0.72 -16.68
C TRP A 289 14.22 1.27 -15.85
#